data_0cd149cffa4e3fae4c57feb20fd03b8a
#
_entry.id   0cd149cffa4e3fae4c57feb20fd03b8a
#
_cell.length_a   1.000
_cell.length_b   1.000
_cell.length_c   1.000
_cell.angle_alpha   90.00
_cell.angle_beta   90.00
_cell.angle_gamma   90.00
#
_symmetry.space_group_name_H-M   'P 1'
#
loop_
_entity.id
_entity.type
_entity.pdbx_description
1 polymer ?
#
loop_
_entity_poly.entity_id
_entity_poly.type
_entity_poly.pdbx_seq_one_letter_code
_entity_poly.pdbx_strand_id
1 'polypeptide(L)'
;MSKIIFIHKKNNKQEYNKYSERILRAAPKTLCIDKVNREFIEESIDTADYLFINETRGEIRGFATVYHDNFDGKHIHISLICNSTTSNIITRKGVPTLGGKALIESILAYGKKIKVKDVRLDAIKEVIPYYYKLGFTFENSHYNKDKEEELIKQLRKAYLNNSNTEFKQILRKIVVKFYSGYFKEKFQHDMGKNDDERVVYAMDRGIPMKFVFKPQSICKGKSIKQPNKCAKHKTCKVVNGRKRSYCRKTKNTRKKYNI
;
A
#
# COMPACT_ATOMS: atom_id res chain seq x y z
N MET A 1 1.71 -24.12 -9.27
CA MET A 1 2.21 -23.14 -8.29
C MET A 1 1.92 -21.75 -8.82
N SER A 2 1.57 -20.81 -7.95
CA SER A 2 1.43 -19.38 -8.29
C SER A 2 2.82 -18.73 -8.30
N LYS A 3 3.09 -17.91 -9.32
CA LYS A 3 4.37 -17.21 -9.52
C LYS A 3 4.11 -15.71 -9.62
N ILE A 4 4.87 -14.90 -8.90
CA ILE A 4 4.89 -13.45 -9.11
C ILE A 4 6.02 -13.11 -10.07
N ILE A 5 5.68 -12.50 -11.18
CA ILE A 5 6.59 -12.01 -12.21
C ILE A 5 6.73 -10.50 -11.98
N PHE A 6 7.97 -10.02 -11.96
CA PHE A 6 8.32 -8.61 -11.86
C PHE A 6 9.02 -8.16 -13.13
N ILE A 7 8.52 -7.09 -13.75
CA ILE A 7 9.08 -6.55 -14.97
C ILE A 7 9.30 -5.03 -14.82
N HIS A 8 10.53 -4.60 -15.09
CA HIS A 8 10.88 -3.19 -15.14
C HIS A 8 10.84 -2.71 -16.61
N LYS A 9 10.02 -1.71 -16.92
CA LYS A 9 9.78 -1.23 -18.29
C LYS A 9 11.06 -0.84 -19.03
N LYS A 10 11.94 -0.08 -18.37
CA LYS A 10 13.20 0.39 -18.98
C LYS A 10 14.20 -0.74 -19.24
N ASN A 11 14.21 -1.77 -18.38
CA ASN A 11 15.22 -2.82 -18.45
C ASN A 11 14.81 -3.97 -19.38
N ASN A 12 13.51 -4.19 -19.57
CA ASN A 12 12.98 -5.29 -20.38
C ASN A 12 11.70 -4.88 -21.10
N LYS A 13 11.85 -3.96 -22.07
CA LYS A 13 10.73 -3.39 -22.82
C LYS A 13 9.94 -4.46 -23.60
N GLN A 14 10.63 -5.46 -24.16
CA GLN A 14 9.98 -6.51 -24.95
C GLN A 14 9.05 -7.38 -24.07
N GLU A 15 9.54 -7.82 -22.94
CA GLU A 15 8.73 -8.59 -21.98
C GLU A 15 7.60 -7.74 -21.38
N TYR A 16 7.88 -6.47 -21.09
CA TYR A 16 6.88 -5.52 -20.63
C TYR A 16 5.71 -5.43 -21.61
N ASN A 17 5.99 -5.19 -22.89
CA ASN A 17 4.97 -5.11 -23.94
C ASN A 17 4.19 -6.42 -24.09
N LYS A 18 4.88 -7.56 -24.09
CA LYS A 18 4.25 -8.89 -24.14
C LYS A 18 3.24 -9.11 -23.01
N TYR A 19 3.61 -8.75 -21.79
CA TYR A 19 2.70 -8.92 -20.66
C TYR A 19 1.61 -7.85 -20.61
N SER A 20 1.88 -6.62 -21.06
CA SER A 20 0.87 -5.58 -21.24
C SER A 20 -0.26 -6.05 -22.15
N GLU A 21 0.08 -6.58 -23.32
CA GLU A 21 -0.92 -7.15 -24.23
C GLU A 21 -1.71 -8.31 -23.63
N ARG A 22 -1.04 -9.20 -22.90
CA ARG A 22 -1.70 -10.31 -22.22
C ARG A 22 -2.67 -9.83 -21.13
N ILE A 23 -2.29 -8.81 -20.38
CA ILE A 23 -3.15 -8.18 -19.37
C ILE A 23 -4.37 -7.56 -20.05
N LEU A 24 -4.18 -6.78 -21.13
CA LEU A 24 -5.27 -6.13 -21.84
C LEU A 24 -6.25 -7.11 -22.48
N ARG A 25 -5.79 -8.28 -22.90
CA ARG A 25 -6.67 -9.38 -23.38
C ARG A 25 -7.44 -10.08 -22.26
N ALA A 26 -6.82 -10.23 -21.08
CA ALA A 26 -7.42 -10.90 -19.93
C ALA A 26 -8.33 -9.99 -19.12
N ALA A 27 -8.01 -8.71 -19.00
CA ALA A 27 -8.70 -7.75 -18.15
C ALA A 27 -10.22 -7.70 -18.37
N PRO A 28 -10.73 -7.56 -19.60
CA PRO A 28 -12.18 -7.48 -19.83
C PRO A 28 -12.97 -8.73 -19.43
N LYS A 29 -12.29 -9.87 -19.33
CA LYS A 29 -12.92 -11.17 -19.14
C LYS A 29 -12.78 -11.72 -17.73
N THR A 30 -11.63 -11.49 -17.11
CA THR A 30 -11.24 -12.21 -15.88
C THR A 30 -10.62 -11.34 -14.80
N LEU A 31 -10.22 -10.10 -15.11
CA LEU A 31 -9.53 -9.22 -14.18
C LEU A 31 -10.29 -7.90 -14.03
N CYS A 32 -10.46 -7.41 -12.82
CA CYS A 32 -11.14 -6.14 -12.52
C CYS A 32 -12.54 -5.98 -13.13
N ILE A 33 -13.27 -7.06 -13.37
CA ILE A 33 -14.57 -7.04 -14.03
C ILE A 33 -15.50 -6.04 -13.31
N ASP A 34 -16.17 -5.19 -14.08
CA ASP A 34 -17.15 -4.19 -13.65
C ASP A 34 -16.62 -3.15 -12.64
N LYS A 35 -15.31 -3.11 -12.37
CA LYS A 35 -14.71 -2.18 -11.40
C LYS A 35 -13.80 -1.14 -12.04
N VAL A 36 -13.17 -1.48 -13.16
CA VAL A 36 -12.19 -0.62 -13.83
C VAL A 36 -12.43 -0.71 -15.34
N ASN A 37 -12.56 0.44 -15.99
CA ASN A 37 -12.68 0.46 -17.45
C ASN A 37 -11.34 0.14 -18.14
N ARG A 38 -11.43 -0.26 -19.40
CA ARG A 38 -10.25 -0.65 -20.18
C ARG A 38 -9.27 0.49 -20.37
N GLU A 39 -9.76 1.68 -20.62
CA GLU A 39 -8.93 2.87 -20.85
C GLU A 39 -8.04 3.18 -19.64
N PHE A 40 -8.61 3.09 -18.44
CA PHE A 40 -7.84 3.27 -17.20
C PHE A 40 -6.78 2.18 -17.01
N ILE A 41 -7.05 0.94 -17.42
CA ILE A 41 -6.05 -0.15 -17.38
C ILE A 41 -4.92 0.16 -18.36
N GLU A 42 -5.22 0.58 -19.59
CA GLU A 42 -4.24 0.97 -20.61
C GLU A 42 -3.38 2.13 -20.10
N GLU A 43 -3.99 3.21 -19.62
CA GLU A 43 -3.29 4.36 -19.05
C GLU A 43 -2.40 3.97 -17.86
N SER A 44 -2.90 3.13 -16.98
CA SER A 44 -2.12 2.64 -15.82
C SER A 44 -0.91 1.82 -16.23
N ILE A 45 -1.00 1.03 -17.30
CA ILE A 45 0.12 0.28 -17.85
C ILE A 45 1.11 1.23 -18.54
N ASP A 46 0.62 2.19 -19.32
CA ASP A 46 1.45 3.11 -20.07
C ASP A 46 2.26 4.05 -19.17
N THR A 47 1.70 4.46 -18.06
CA THR A 47 2.37 5.33 -17.08
C THR A 47 3.28 4.59 -16.10
N ALA A 48 3.12 3.27 -15.96
CA ALA A 48 3.89 2.48 -14.99
C ALA A 48 5.36 2.28 -15.41
N ASP A 49 6.22 2.29 -14.40
CA ASP A 49 7.63 1.87 -14.52
C ASP A 49 7.77 0.36 -14.33
N TYR A 50 6.85 -0.26 -13.56
CA TYR A 50 6.92 -1.67 -13.16
C TYR A 50 5.57 -2.37 -13.30
N LEU A 51 5.62 -3.62 -13.75
CA LEU A 51 4.51 -4.57 -13.67
C LEU A 51 4.83 -5.66 -12.66
N PHE A 52 3.86 -5.95 -11.80
CA PHE A 52 3.85 -7.13 -10.95
C PHE A 52 2.68 -8.01 -11.38
N ILE A 53 2.95 -9.26 -11.73
CA ILE A 53 1.95 -10.14 -12.35
C ILE A 53 1.90 -11.42 -11.54
N ASN A 54 0.70 -11.80 -11.11
CA ASN A 54 0.44 -13.10 -10.52
C ASN A 54 0.00 -14.06 -11.63
N GLU A 55 0.85 -15.02 -11.94
CA GLU A 55 0.60 -16.03 -12.96
C GLU A 55 0.48 -17.41 -12.34
N THR A 56 -0.53 -18.17 -12.75
CA THR A 56 -0.75 -19.55 -12.34
C THR A 56 -1.05 -20.40 -13.57
N ARG A 57 -0.22 -21.41 -13.84
CA ARG A 57 -0.36 -22.31 -15.00
C ARG A 57 -0.46 -21.56 -16.34
N GLY A 58 0.33 -20.51 -16.51
CA GLY A 58 0.33 -19.69 -17.71
C GLY A 58 -0.81 -18.66 -17.81
N GLU A 59 -1.75 -18.64 -16.88
CA GLU A 59 -2.85 -17.68 -16.83
C GLU A 59 -2.56 -16.52 -15.86
N ILE A 60 -2.87 -15.30 -16.28
CA ILE A 60 -2.77 -14.12 -15.41
C ILE A 60 -3.94 -14.15 -14.43
N ARG A 61 -3.64 -14.24 -13.15
CA ARG A 61 -4.61 -14.23 -12.04
C ARG A 61 -4.70 -12.88 -11.33
N GLY A 62 -3.81 -11.98 -11.64
CA GLY A 62 -3.80 -10.63 -11.13
C GLY A 62 -2.58 -9.87 -11.60
N PHE A 63 -2.65 -8.56 -11.54
CA PHE A 63 -1.52 -7.69 -11.83
C PHE A 63 -1.58 -6.42 -10.99
N ALA A 64 -0.45 -5.73 -10.91
CA ALA A 64 -0.37 -4.38 -10.37
C ALA A 64 0.57 -3.55 -11.22
N THR A 65 0.19 -2.29 -11.43
CA THR A 65 0.99 -1.26 -12.07
C THR A 65 1.56 -0.33 -11.01
N VAL A 66 2.86 -0.06 -11.09
CA VAL A 66 3.59 0.72 -10.11
C VAL A 66 4.51 1.70 -10.81
N TYR A 67 4.56 2.94 -10.35
CA TYR A 67 5.50 3.95 -10.84
C TYR A 67 6.34 4.55 -9.71
N HIS A 68 7.50 5.08 -10.07
CA HIS A 68 8.30 5.91 -9.18
C HIS A 68 7.70 7.30 -9.09
N ASP A 69 7.48 7.79 -7.90
CA ASP A 69 7.17 9.20 -7.71
C ASP A 69 8.45 10.01 -7.97
N ASN A 70 8.48 10.70 -9.10
CA ASN A 70 9.66 11.43 -9.58
C ASN A 70 9.96 12.70 -8.77
N PHE A 71 9.03 13.15 -7.92
CA PHE A 71 9.18 14.41 -7.17
C PHE A 71 10.33 14.37 -6.16
N ASP A 72 10.56 13.24 -5.49
CA ASP A 72 11.69 13.08 -4.57
C ASP A 72 12.40 11.73 -4.67
N GLY A 73 11.96 10.86 -5.58
CA GLY A 73 12.52 9.51 -5.83
C GLY A 73 12.43 8.56 -4.62
N LYS A 74 11.73 8.96 -3.56
CA LYS A 74 11.69 8.23 -2.29
C LYS A 74 10.43 7.39 -2.10
N HIS A 75 9.53 7.44 -3.03
CA HIS A 75 8.25 6.76 -2.98
C HIS A 75 8.01 5.95 -4.24
N ILE A 76 7.24 4.88 -4.10
CA ILE A 76 6.60 4.21 -5.23
C ILE A 76 5.10 4.26 -5.02
N HIS A 77 4.36 4.44 -6.10
CA HIS A 77 2.91 4.52 -6.09
C HIS A 77 2.31 3.34 -6.87
N ILE A 78 1.34 2.69 -6.29
CA ILE A 78 0.56 1.64 -6.94
C ILE A 78 -0.64 2.30 -7.61
N SER A 79 -0.65 2.36 -8.94
CA SER A 79 -1.74 2.96 -9.70
C SER A 79 -2.96 2.07 -9.72
N LEU A 80 -2.74 0.77 -9.94
CA LEU A 80 -3.81 -0.19 -10.09
C LEU A 80 -3.39 -1.56 -9.56
N ILE A 81 -4.31 -2.23 -8.88
CA ILE A 81 -4.21 -3.65 -8.54
C ILE A 81 -5.49 -4.34 -8.97
N CYS A 82 -5.34 -5.35 -9.82
CA CYS A 82 -6.43 -6.18 -10.30
C CYS A 82 -6.21 -7.65 -9.99
N ASN A 83 -7.28 -8.34 -9.63
CA ASN A 83 -7.29 -9.79 -9.43
C ASN A 83 -8.39 -10.45 -10.28
N SER A 84 -8.27 -11.75 -10.53
CA SER A 84 -9.31 -12.50 -11.20
C SER A 84 -10.58 -12.60 -10.33
N THR A 85 -11.73 -12.63 -11.00
CA THR A 85 -13.06 -12.70 -10.35
C THR A 85 -13.28 -13.96 -9.52
N THR A 86 -12.65 -15.07 -9.87
CA THR A 86 -12.69 -16.29 -9.06
C THR A 86 -12.08 -16.10 -7.68
N SER A 87 -11.28 -15.07 -7.50
CA SER A 87 -10.74 -14.66 -6.22
C SER A 87 -11.56 -13.55 -5.55
N ASN A 88 -12.61 -13.05 -6.20
CA ASN A 88 -13.55 -12.03 -5.67
C ASN A 88 -14.59 -12.59 -4.70
N ILE A 89 -14.45 -13.81 -4.25
CA ILE A 89 -15.08 -14.18 -3.01
C ILE A 89 -14.39 -13.35 -1.92
N ILE A 90 -14.79 -12.08 -1.82
CA ILE A 90 -14.74 -11.39 -0.56
C ILE A 90 -15.65 -12.24 0.31
N THR A 91 -15.07 -13.26 0.89
CA THR A 91 -15.78 -14.05 1.87
C THR A 91 -16.35 -13.03 2.83
N ARG A 92 -17.57 -13.22 3.31
CA ARG A 92 -18.22 -12.38 4.34
C ARG A 92 -17.28 -12.05 5.53
N LYS A 93 -16.15 -12.73 5.61
CA LYS A 93 -15.07 -12.51 6.59
C LYS A 93 -14.01 -11.47 6.15
N GLY A 94 -14.11 -10.87 4.96
CA GLY A 94 -13.14 -9.87 4.49
C GLY A 94 -11.71 -10.42 4.42
N VAL A 95 -11.57 -11.70 4.10
CA VAL A 95 -10.26 -12.32 3.85
C VAL A 95 -9.83 -11.93 2.45
N PRO A 96 -8.66 -11.29 2.29
CA PRO A 96 -8.15 -10.93 0.99
C PRO A 96 -7.97 -12.19 0.15
N THR A 97 -8.32 -12.09 -1.12
CA THR A 97 -7.98 -13.11 -2.09
C THR A 97 -6.47 -13.26 -2.14
N LEU A 98 -5.98 -14.49 -2.16
CA LEU A 98 -4.56 -14.81 -2.09
C LEU A 98 -3.71 -14.05 -3.12
N GLY A 99 -4.27 -13.74 -4.30
CA GLY A 99 -3.58 -13.04 -5.37
C GLY A 99 -3.22 -11.59 -5.07
N GLY A 100 -4.14 -10.80 -4.53
CA GLY A 100 -3.91 -9.40 -4.22
C GLY A 100 -2.89 -9.22 -3.09
N LYS A 101 -2.95 -10.08 -2.08
CA LYS A 101 -1.97 -10.07 -0.99
C LYS A 101 -0.56 -10.35 -1.49
N ALA A 102 -0.39 -11.37 -2.33
CA ALA A 102 0.92 -11.72 -2.88
C ALA A 102 1.52 -10.60 -3.74
N LEU A 103 0.69 -9.91 -4.54
CA LEU A 103 1.13 -8.74 -5.30
C LEU A 103 1.63 -7.62 -4.38
N ILE A 104 0.85 -7.25 -3.36
CA ILE A 104 1.24 -6.20 -2.41
C ILE A 104 2.50 -6.58 -1.65
N GLU A 105 2.60 -7.81 -1.14
CA GLU A 105 3.80 -8.28 -0.44
C GLU A 105 5.04 -8.22 -1.33
N SER A 106 4.89 -8.54 -2.62
CA SER A 106 5.98 -8.43 -3.60
C SER A 106 6.38 -6.98 -3.88
N ILE A 107 5.41 -6.07 -4.01
CA ILE A 107 5.66 -4.63 -4.16
C ILE A 107 6.37 -4.07 -2.92
N LEU A 108 5.90 -4.42 -1.73
CA LEU A 108 6.54 -4.00 -0.48
C LEU A 108 7.97 -4.55 -0.35
N ALA A 109 8.19 -5.81 -0.73
CA ALA A 109 9.53 -6.40 -0.75
C ALA A 109 10.46 -5.67 -1.72
N TYR A 110 9.95 -5.31 -2.90
CA TYR A 110 10.68 -4.53 -3.90
C TYR A 110 11.00 -3.11 -3.39
N GLY A 111 10.01 -2.38 -2.88
CA GLY A 111 10.20 -1.04 -2.32
C GLY A 111 11.25 -1.02 -1.20
N LYS A 112 11.24 -2.05 -0.34
CA LYS A 112 12.26 -2.23 0.68
C LYS A 112 13.65 -2.50 0.09
N LYS A 113 13.74 -3.29 -0.99
CA LYS A 113 15.01 -3.58 -1.70
C LYS A 113 15.62 -2.32 -2.31
N ILE A 114 14.82 -1.49 -2.96
CA ILE A 114 15.26 -0.22 -3.56
C ILE A 114 15.32 0.94 -2.56
N LYS A 115 14.99 0.67 -1.29
CA LYS A 115 15.11 1.60 -0.15
C LYS A 115 14.21 2.83 -0.25
N VAL A 116 13.04 2.72 -0.87
CA VAL A 116 12.06 3.80 -0.81
C VAL A 116 11.56 4.01 0.62
N LYS A 117 11.09 5.20 0.91
CA LYS A 117 10.59 5.61 2.23
C LYS A 117 9.23 4.99 2.53
N ASP A 118 8.37 4.99 1.54
CA ASP A 118 7.03 4.42 1.63
C ASP A 118 6.51 3.93 0.27
N VAL A 119 5.43 3.15 0.33
CA VAL A 119 4.62 2.72 -0.81
C VAL A 119 3.26 3.36 -0.65
N ARG A 120 2.75 4.00 -1.68
CA ARG A 120 1.48 4.74 -1.70
C ARG A 120 0.48 4.09 -2.65
N LEU A 121 -0.79 4.32 -2.38
CA LEU A 121 -1.91 3.96 -3.25
C LEU A 121 -3.12 4.81 -2.89
N ASP A 122 -4.09 4.87 -3.81
CA ASP A 122 -5.39 5.43 -3.53
C ASP A 122 -6.40 4.29 -3.36
N ALA A 123 -6.95 4.17 -2.15
CA ALA A 123 -7.84 3.08 -1.78
C ALA A 123 -9.30 3.47 -2.00
N ILE A 124 -10.00 2.79 -2.90
CA ILE A 124 -11.45 2.93 -3.03
C ILE A 124 -12.17 2.32 -1.81
N LYS A 125 -13.39 2.75 -1.59
CA LYS A 125 -14.17 2.50 -0.35
C LYS A 125 -14.13 1.06 0.19
N GLU A 126 -14.30 0.07 -0.68
CA GLU A 126 -14.41 -1.34 -0.25
C GLU A 126 -13.09 -1.91 0.25
N VAL A 127 -11.97 -1.42 -0.28
CA VAL A 127 -10.65 -1.98 0.00
C VAL A 127 -9.87 -1.24 1.08
N ILE A 128 -10.37 -0.09 1.58
CA ILE A 128 -9.73 0.66 2.66
C ILE A 128 -9.42 -0.22 3.89
N PRO A 129 -10.40 -0.99 4.44
CA PRO A 129 -10.12 -1.85 5.59
C PRO A 129 -9.14 -2.98 5.28
N TYR A 130 -9.06 -3.40 4.02
CA TYR A 130 -8.12 -4.41 3.56
C TYR A 130 -6.69 -3.90 3.57
N TYR A 131 -6.43 -2.74 2.96
CA TYR A 131 -5.10 -2.14 2.97
C TYR A 131 -4.64 -1.78 4.38
N TYR A 132 -5.57 -1.32 5.22
CA TYR A 132 -5.25 -1.05 6.62
C TYR A 132 -4.73 -2.28 7.36
N LYS A 133 -5.34 -3.46 7.14
CA LYS A 133 -4.84 -4.74 7.70
C LYS A 133 -3.46 -5.12 7.19
N LEU A 134 -3.10 -4.72 5.97
CA LEU A 134 -1.77 -4.93 5.42
C LEU A 134 -0.73 -3.94 5.95
N GLY A 135 -1.15 -3.00 6.82
CA GLY A 135 -0.27 -2.03 7.46
C GLY A 135 -0.16 -0.69 6.74
N PHE A 136 -1.00 -0.46 5.73
CA PHE A 136 -1.18 0.88 5.17
C PHE A 136 -1.96 1.75 6.16
N THR A 137 -1.65 3.03 6.19
CA THR A 137 -2.26 4.01 7.08
C THR A 137 -2.62 5.24 6.27
N PHE A 138 -3.53 6.06 6.79
CA PHE A 138 -3.79 7.37 6.21
C PHE A 138 -2.54 8.25 6.32
N GLU A 139 -2.46 9.28 5.53
CA GLU A 139 -1.23 10.06 5.42
C GLU A 139 -0.78 10.66 6.76
N ASN A 140 -1.70 11.19 7.53
CA ASN A 140 -1.44 11.83 8.83
C ASN A 140 -1.82 10.96 10.04
N SER A 141 -1.80 9.65 9.91
CA SER A 141 -2.22 8.68 10.95
C SER A 141 -1.37 8.69 12.23
N HIS A 142 -0.20 9.31 12.19
CA HIS A 142 0.70 9.34 13.35
C HIS A 142 0.16 10.08 14.57
N TYR A 143 -0.91 10.87 14.42
CA TYR A 143 -1.47 11.66 15.51
C TYR A 143 -2.49 10.92 16.39
N ASN A 144 -3.13 9.85 15.91
CA ASN A 144 -4.13 9.16 16.71
C ASN A 144 -4.51 7.77 16.16
N LYS A 145 -3.66 6.77 16.42
CA LYS A 145 -3.84 5.41 15.94
C LYS A 145 -5.14 4.75 16.40
N ASP A 146 -5.53 4.96 17.66
CA ASP A 146 -6.73 4.34 18.22
C ASP A 146 -8.00 4.86 17.53
N LYS A 147 -8.03 6.17 17.26
CA LYS A 147 -9.14 6.79 16.50
C LYS A 147 -9.17 6.35 15.04
N GLU A 148 -8.01 6.11 14.43
CA GLU A 148 -7.93 5.55 13.08
C GLU A 148 -8.50 4.13 13.04
N GLU A 149 -8.10 3.28 13.97
CA GLU A 149 -8.61 1.91 14.08
C GLU A 149 -10.12 1.88 14.29
N GLU A 150 -10.66 2.77 15.12
CA GLU A 150 -12.10 2.87 15.33
C GLU A 150 -12.86 3.29 14.08
N LEU A 151 -12.39 4.29 13.35
CA LEU A 151 -12.99 4.72 12.08
C LEU A 151 -12.94 3.62 11.02
N ILE A 152 -11.87 2.83 10.97
CA ILE A 152 -11.75 1.67 10.06
C ILE A 152 -12.77 0.59 10.42
N LYS A 153 -13.00 0.32 11.70
CA LYS A 153 -14.02 -0.63 12.15
C LYS A 153 -15.43 -0.16 11.75
N GLN A 154 -15.71 1.14 11.94
CA GLN A 154 -16.99 1.74 11.55
C GLN A 154 -17.19 1.69 10.02
N LEU A 155 -16.18 2.02 9.19
CA LEU A 155 -16.24 1.87 7.74
C LEU A 155 -16.60 0.46 7.32
N ARG A 156 -15.94 -0.53 7.93
CA ARG A 156 -16.21 -1.94 7.61
C ARG A 156 -17.65 -2.31 7.98
N LYS A 157 -18.16 -1.85 9.11
CA LYS A 157 -19.56 -2.10 9.53
C LYS A 157 -20.54 -1.47 8.55
N ALA A 158 -20.35 -0.20 8.20
CA ALA A 158 -21.20 0.50 7.24
C ALA A 158 -21.20 -0.18 5.87
N TYR A 159 -20.05 -0.66 5.41
CA TYR A 159 -19.93 -1.44 4.17
C TYR A 159 -20.72 -2.76 4.23
N LEU A 160 -20.58 -3.53 5.31
CA LEU A 160 -21.30 -4.80 5.49
C LEU A 160 -22.81 -4.62 5.59
N ASN A 161 -23.27 -3.48 6.09
CA ASN A 161 -24.68 -3.12 6.21
C ASN A 161 -25.24 -2.47 4.94
N ASN A 162 -24.44 -2.33 3.86
CA ASN A 162 -24.81 -1.60 2.64
C ASN A 162 -25.29 -0.15 2.90
N SER A 163 -24.85 0.47 4.00
CA SER A 163 -25.23 1.83 4.38
C SER A 163 -24.31 2.87 3.74
N ASN A 164 -24.65 3.31 2.53
CA ASN A 164 -23.90 4.38 1.85
C ASN A 164 -23.88 5.69 2.65
N THR A 165 -24.94 6.01 3.38
CA THR A 165 -25.03 7.24 4.19
C THR A 165 -24.04 7.19 5.34
N GLU A 166 -24.03 6.09 6.13
CA GLU A 166 -23.06 5.90 7.21
C GLU A 166 -21.63 5.90 6.66
N PHE A 167 -21.42 5.23 5.53
CA PHE A 167 -20.10 5.17 4.90
C PHE A 167 -19.57 6.58 4.54
N LYS A 168 -20.40 7.42 3.90
CA LYS A 168 -20.07 8.82 3.58
C LYS A 168 -19.76 9.65 4.83
N GLN A 169 -20.55 9.50 5.88
CA GLN A 169 -20.33 10.23 7.15
C GLN A 169 -18.99 9.85 7.79
N ILE A 170 -18.64 8.56 7.78
CA ILE A 170 -17.37 8.09 8.35
C ILE A 170 -16.21 8.54 7.47
N LEU A 171 -16.35 8.46 6.15
CA LEU A 171 -15.35 8.92 5.20
C LEU A 171 -15.09 10.43 5.36
N ARG A 172 -16.14 11.24 5.58
CA ARG A 172 -16.00 12.67 5.91
C ARG A 172 -15.12 12.89 7.16
N LYS A 173 -15.38 12.13 8.23
CA LYS A 173 -14.55 12.20 9.44
C LYS A 173 -13.09 11.86 9.16
N ILE A 174 -12.84 10.88 8.29
CA ILE A 174 -11.48 10.50 7.89
C ILE A 174 -10.82 11.62 7.10
N VAL A 175 -11.50 12.11 6.05
CA VAL A 175 -10.99 13.16 5.16
C VAL A 175 -10.63 14.42 5.95
N VAL A 176 -11.53 14.91 6.79
CA VAL A 176 -11.31 16.12 7.59
C VAL A 176 -10.15 15.93 8.57
N LYS A 177 -10.05 14.78 9.20
CA LYS A 177 -9.09 14.55 10.29
C LYS A 177 -7.68 14.22 9.81
N PHE A 178 -7.55 13.41 8.76
CA PHE A 178 -6.26 12.86 8.35
C PHE A 178 -5.66 13.53 7.11
N TYR A 179 -6.42 14.36 6.39
CA TYR A 179 -6.00 14.93 5.10
C TYR A 179 -6.05 16.45 5.00
N SER A 180 -6.12 17.17 6.10
CA SER A 180 -6.25 18.63 6.09
C SER A 180 -5.09 19.40 5.41
N GLY A 181 -3.92 18.79 5.28
CA GLY A 181 -2.75 19.39 4.61
C GLY A 181 -2.54 18.87 3.18
N TYR A 182 -2.37 17.59 3.03
CA TYR A 182 -1.98 16.94 1.76
C TYR A 182 -3.05 17.05 0.67
N PHE A 183 -4.31 16.85 1.03
CA PHE A 183 -5.41 17.06 0.09
C PHE A 183 -5.45 18.52 -0.39
N LYS A 184 -5.04 19.44 0.45
CA LYS A 184 -5.00 20.85 0.08
C LYS A 184 -3.92 21.16 -0.96
N GLU A 185 -2.77 20.49 -0.89
CA GLU A 185 -1.63 20.75 -1.79
C GLU A 185 -1.71 19.96 -3.11
N LYS A 186 -2.04 18.67 -3.03
CA LYS A 186 -2.08 17.79 -4.22
C LYS A 186 -3.34 17.99 -5.07
N PHE A 187 -4.44 18.43 -4.45
CA PHE A 187 -5.75 18.49 -5.08
C PHE A 187 -6.38 19.87 -5.08
N GLN A 188 -5.56 20.93 -4.92
CA GLN A 188 -6.04 22.32 -4.96
C GLN A 188 -6.80 22.64 -6.26
N HIS A 189 -6.53 21.94 -7.35
CA HIS A 189 -7.19 22.14 -8.64
C HIS A 189 -8.40 21.24 -8.86
N ASP A 190 -8.41 20.01 -8.31
CA ASP A 190 -9.37 18.97 -8.72
C ASP A 190 -10.42 18.63 -7.65
N MET A 191 -10.22 19.01 -6.40
CA MET A 191 -11.01 18.50 -5.27
C MET A 191 -11.99 19.48 -4.65
N GLY A 192 -12.47 20.45 -5.35
CA GLY A 192 -13.46 21.35 -4.76
C GLY A 192 -13.01 22.05 -3.45
N LYS A 193 -13.70 23.12 -3.11
CA LYS A 193 -13.30 24.04 -2.03
C LYS A 193 -13.81 23.61 -0.65
N ASN A 194 -14.72 22.65 -0.57
CA ASN A 194 -15.37 22.25 0.68
C ASN A 194 -15.22 20.75 0.99
N ASP A 195 -15.56 20.35 2.22
CA ASP A 195 -15.39 18.96 2.67
C ASP A 195 -16.35 17.99 1.99
N ASP A 196 -17.50 18.43 1.50
CA ASP A 196 -18.45 17.56 0.81
C ASP A 196 -17.93 17.18 -0.58
N GLU A 197 -17.37 18.12 -1.32
CA GLU A 197 -16.72 17.85 -2.61
C GLU A 197 -15.54 16.89 -2.45
N ARG A 198 -14.75 17.06 -1.38
CA ARG A 198 -13.64 16.14 -1.05
C ARG A 198 -14.14 14.74 -0.74
N VAL A 199 -15.27 14.60 -0.05
CA VAL A 199 -15.88 13.31 0.23
C VAL A 199 -16.36 12.65 -1.06
N VAL A 200 -17.01 13.40 -1.95
CA VAL A 200 -17.42 12.91 -3.27
C VAL A 200 -16.22 12.40 -4.05
N TYR A 201 -15.16 13.20 -4.13
CA TYR A 201 -13.92 12.79 -4.79
C TYR A 201 -13.35 11.49 -4.18
N ALA A 202 -13.27 11.42 -2.84
CA ALA A 202 -12.77 10.23 -2.14
C ALA A 202 -13.64 8.99 -2.37
N MET A 203 -14.94 9.15 -2.60
CA MET A 203 -15.84 8.05 -2.97
C MET A 203 -15.56 7.50 -4.37
N ASP A 204 -15.19 8.37 -5.31
CA ASP A 204 -14.99 8.02 -6.72
C ASP A 204 -13.54 7.62 -7.03
N ARG A 205 -12.60 8.37 -6.51
CA ARG A 205 -11.15 8.20 -6.81
C ARG A 205 -10.37 7.46 -5.73
N GLY A 206 -10.96 7.28 -4.56
CA GLY A 206 -10.30 6.68 -3.42
C GLY A 206 -9.61 7.67 -2.50
N ILE A 207 -9.10 7.17 -1.38
CA ILE A 207 -8.34 7.96 -0.41
C ILE A 207 -6.88 7.50 -0.38
N PRO A 208 -5.93 8.44 -0.32
CA PRO A 208 -4.51 8.11 -0.27
C PRO A 208 -4.18 7.32 1.01
N MET A 209 -3.49 6.22 0.84
CA MET A 209 -2.92 5.44 1.93
C MET A 209 -1.44 5.17 1.66
N LYS A 210 -0.65 5.04 2.74
CA LYS A 210 0.77 4.73 2.63
C LYS A 210 1.20 3.63 3.58
N PHE A 211 2.13 2.81 3.11
CA PHE A 211 2.88 1.86 3.92
C PHE A 211 4.28 2.42 4.15
N VAL A 212 4.58 2.83 5.38
CA VAL A 212 5.88 3.41 5.74
C VAL A 212 6.81 2.31 6.21
N PHE A 213 7.94 2.15 5.53
CA PHE A 213 8.98 1.23 5.98
C PHE A 213 9.59 1.76 7.28
N LYS A 214 9.44 0.99 8.36
CA LYS A 214 10.10 1.34 9.61
C LYS A 214 11.61 1.34 9.37
N PRO A 215 12.31 2.45 9.66
CA PRO A 215 13.75 2.48 9.50
C PRO A 215 14.35 1.34 10.31
N GLN A 216 15.17 0.54 9.66
CA GLN A 216 15.88 -0.53 10.39
C GLN A 216 16.71 0.13 11.49
N SER A 217 16.57 -0.38 12.71
CA SER A 217 17.42 0.07 13.78
C SER A 217 18.88 -0.10 13.35
N ILE A 218 19.65 0.98 13.43
CA ILE A 218 21.11 0.98 13.17
C ILE A 218 21.82 -0.20 13.86
N CYS A 219 21.25 -0.66 14.97
CA CYS A 219 21.80 -1.73 15.78
C CYS A 219 21.36 -3.14 15.33
N LYS A 220 20.28 -3.26 14.54
CA LYS A 220 19.75 -4.57 14.14
C LYS A 220 20.70 -5.23 13.14
N GLY A 221 21.09 -6.47 13.44
CA GLY A 221 21.98 -7.25 12.57
C GLY A 221 23.46 -6.88 12.65
N LYS A 222 23.87 -5.95 13.53
CA LYS A 222 25.29 -5.68 13.77
C LYS A 222 25.95 -6.86 14.47
N SER A 223 27.13 -7.26 13.98
CA SER A 223 27.93 -8.30 14.59
C SER A 223 28.28 -7.93 16.03
N ILE A 224 28.12 -8.88 16.96
CA ILE A 224 28.57 -8.79 18.35
C ILE A 224 29.85 -9.57 18.58
N LYS A 225 30.30 -10.37 17.60
CA LYS A 225 31.59 -11.07 17.60
C LYS A 225 32.69 -10.13 17.07
N GLN A 226 33.93 -10.54 17.23
CA GLN A 226 35.07 -9.77 16.69
C GLN A 226 35.07 -9.75 15.16
N PRO A 227 35.23 -8.58 14.52
CA PRO A 227 35.18 -7.25 15.14
C PRO A 227 33.74 -6.87 15.60
N ASN A 228 33.62 -6.45 16.85
CA ASN A 228 32.29 -6.11 17.43
C ASN A 228 31.74 -4.81 16.82
N LYS A 229 31.00 -4.94 15.72
CA LYS A 229 30.38 -3.80 15.02
C LYS A 229 29.26 -3.13 15.84
N CYS A 230 28.68 -3.84 16.82
CA CYS A 230 27.70 -3.28 17.73
C CYS A 230 28.33 -2.25 18.67
N ALA A 231 29.48 -2.56 19.27
CA ALA A 231 30.17 -1.67 20.19
C ALA A 231 30.72 -0.41 19.51
N LYS A 232 31.04 -0.47 18.22
CA LYS A 232 31.50 0.69 17.43
C LYS A 232 30.43 1.78 17.27
N HIS A 233 29.17 1.48 17.51
CA HIS A 233 28.09 2.47 17.44
C HIS A 233 27.68 2.94 18.84
N LYS A 234 27.99 4.20 19.21
CA LYS A 234 27.67 4.82 20.51
C LYS A 234 26.19 4.66 20.92
N THR A 235 25.27 4.49 19.95
CA THR A 235 23.84 4.34 20.18
C THR A 235 23.38 2.89 20.30
N CYS A 236 24.31 1.92 20.24
CA CYS A 236 24.04 0.49 20.30
C CYS A 236 24.69 -0.15 21.53
N LYS A 237 24.05 -1.19 22.04
CA LYS A 237 24.63 -2.05 23.08
C LYS A 237 24.33 -3.51 22.81
N VAL A 238 25.24 -4.37 23.24
CA VAL A 238 25.01 -5.82 23.29
C VAL A 238 24.08 -6.15 24.44
N VAL A 239 23.10 -6.97 24.19
CA VAL A 239 22.16 -7.47 25.21
C VAL A 239 22.16 -8.97 25.15
N ASN A 240 22.30 -9.61 26.30
CA ASN A 240 22.24 -11.05 26.46
C ASN A 240 20.77 -11.46 26.64
N GLY A 241 20.22 -12.12 25.66
CA GLY A 241 18.89 -12.76 25.74
C GLY A 241 19.01 -14.22 26.21
N ARG A 242 17.90 -14.84 26.60
CA ARG A 242 17.89 -16.23 27.08
C ARG A 242 18.51 -17.26 26.11
N LYS A 243 18.32 -17.06 24.80
CA LYS A 243 18.80 -18.00 23.76
C LYS A 243 20.04 -17.50 23.00
N ARG A 244 20.26 -16.18 22.93
CA ARG A 244 21.38 -15.57 22.18
C ARG A 244 21.59 -14.12 22.57
N SER A 245 22.81 -13.62 22.44
CA SER A 245 23.12 -12.20 22.51
C SER A 245 22.82 -11.49 21.20
N TYR A 246 22.42 -10.22 21.26
CA TYR A 246 22.09 -9.42 20.07
C TYR A 246 22.35 -7.93 20.30
N CYS A 247 22.49 -7.20 19.22
CA CYS A 247 22.71 -5.76 19.22
C CYS A 247 21.40 -4.98 19.24
N ARG A 248 21.23 -4.04 20.16
CA ARG A 248 20.05 -3.15 20.23
C ARG A 248 20.44 -1.71 20.56
N LYS A 249 19.53 -0.77 20.40
CA LYS A 249 19.74 0.63 20.82
C LYS A 249 19.94 0.73 22.32
N THR A 250 20.88 1.60 22.73
CA THR A 250 21.20 1.85 24.14
C THR A 250 20.02 2.48 24.89
N LYS A 251 19.33 3.45 24.25
CA LYS A 251 18.11 4.04 24.78
C LYS A 251 16.95 3.63 23.86
N ASN A 252 15.94 2.98 24.43
CA ASN A 252 14.64 2.97 23.80
C ASN A 252 14.10 4.40 23.95
N THR A 253 14.31 5.23 22.93
CA THR A 253 13.49 6.44 22.78
C THR A 253 12.09 5.98 22.43
N ARG A 254 11.32 5.46 23.40
CA ARG A 254 9.89 5.68 23.42
C ARG A 254 9.79 7.20 23.52
N LYS A 255 9.46 7.86 22.41
CA LYS A 255 8.94 9.21 22.49
C LYS A 255 7.74 9.08 23.44
N LYS A 256 7.89 9.51 24.70
CA LYS A 256 6.77 9.86 25.53
C LYS A 256 6.12 11.01 24.78
N TYR A 257 5.04 10.73 24.10
CA TYR A 257 4.14 11.78 23.68
C TYR A 257 3.51 12.28 24.97
N ASN A 258 4.04 13.37 25.51
CA ASN A 258 3.33 14.15 26.49
C ASN A 258 2.07 14.66 25.76
N ILE A 259 0.96 14.32 26.35
CA ILE A 259 -0.42 14.73 26.03
C ILE A 259 -0.51 16.25 25.97
#